data_81af46d3f7e0f3f05cb4ea76e020b626
#
_entry.id   81af46d3f7e0f3f05cb4ea76e020b626
#
_cell.length_a   1.000
_cell.length_b   1.000
_cell.length_c   1.000
_cell.angle_alpha   90.00
_cell.angle_beta   90.00
_cell.angle_gamma   90.00
#
_symmetry.space_group_name_H-M   'P 1'
#
loop_
_entity.id
_entity.type
_entity.pdbx_description
1 polymer ?
#
loop_
_entity_poly.entity_id
_entity_poly.type
_entity_poly.pdbx_seq_one_letter_code
_entity_poly.pdbx_strand_id
1 'polypeptide(L)'
;MLSQIPFIYVNLLAFCSFLLMFTAFAASKKTPVIRVFMVVLGDCILWSGSCVLMRLQMWPSMHFWYYVSLVTLFIMELLFYWFVHTFYRQKGKLSLLLCFLGTAAILPGTVTGFYLAPPTPVRQADGGVVFLYDQMNWHILIPCVLFVAIIVMTACLLLKLVRQQGVHSPGLMVIIWGGLVMLTGNLMQIAIPGNTFHYDALAGVIFAALLMSALYKRRMFRMTLLVSRGILAVALALVCIVMATNLITPLRNFALEELHLSDASATVLAALAFAGVLVLSYTLLRKLVEGRQVFQATAFLTREEQQDRQLKRFTTEVSQTLSTMEIMAKLSSAVTAEIGVERVYICQKEGGEYVAKYCSRPLELTNFSISETSPQITYLREQEDYLISSEFQSSPLYLSAWESEKELFRRLAIDCVVAMKDGKEVIGLLLLAAREKGKRFDYNEISYLETICSVASIAMKNAGLYEKMFREARIDPLTGVYNYRYFVEKEAELFEACRDDCLSLIFADVDDFKLYNQLYGVEAGDAALCQISKEITLCVGESGTVF
;
A
#
# COMPACT_ATOMS: atom_id res chain seq x y z
N MET A 1 -34.17 -12.14 -30.68
CA MET A 1 -32.81 -11.67 -30.37
C MET A 1 -32.79 -10.34 -29.62
N LEU A 2 -33.62 -9.37 -29.95
CA LEU A 2 -33.65 -8.06 -29.30
C LEU A 2 -33.99 -8.09 -27.79
N SER A 3 -34.82 -9.04 -27.35
CA SER A 3 -35.20 -9.18 -25.92
C SER A 3 -34.09 -9.73 -25.00
N GLN A 4 -33.05 -10.37 -25.54
CA GLN A 4 -31.90 -10.92 -24.75
C GLN A 4 -30.71 -9.97 -24.67
N ILE A 5 -30.75 -8.91 -25.46
CA ILE A 5 -29.69 -7.91 -25.55
C ILE A 5 -29.33 -7.32 -24.17
N PRO A 6 -30.29 -6.91 -23.29
CA PRO A 6 -29.96 -6.34 -21.97
C PRO A 6 -29.21 -7.30 -21.07
N PHE A 7 -29.52 -8.60 -21.11
CA PHE A 7 -28.90 -9.61 -20.27
C PHE A 7 -27.41 -9.84 -20.56
N ILE A 8 -27.06 -9.90 -21.85
CA ILE A 8 -25.67 -10.13 -22.27
C ILE A 8 -24.82 -8.91 -21.95
N TYR A 9 -25.36 -7.70 -22.13
CA TYR A 9 -24.59 -6.47 -21.96
C TYR A 9 -24.21 -6.18 -20.53
N VAL A 10 -25.14 -6.35 -19.58
CA VAL A 10 -24.84 -6.09 -18.16
C VAL A 10 -23.73 -7.03 -17.69
N ASN A 11 -23.81 -8.32 -18.02
CA ASN A 11 -22.79 -9.30 -17.66
C ASN A 11 -21.47 -9.06 -18.40
N LEU A 12 -21.51 -8.67 -19.68
CA LEU A 12 -20.31 -8.37 -20.45
C LEU A 12 -19.61 -7.11 -19.91
N LEU A 13 -20.37 -6.08 -19.55
CA LEU A 13 -19.85 -4.88 -18.91
C LEU A 13 -19.22 -5.20 -17.57
N ALA A 14 -19.87 -6.04 -16.77
CA ALA A 14 -19.34 -6.51 -15.50
C ALA A 14 -18.02 -7.28 -15.70
N PHE A 15 -17.99 -8.22 -16.64
CA PHE A 15 -16.79 -8.98 -17.02
C PHE A 15 -15.63 -8.05 -17.40
N CYS A 16 -15.85 -7.10 -18.30
CA CYS A 16 -14.83 -6.13 -18.71
C CYS A 16 -14.35 -5.28 -17.54
N SER A 17 -15.24 -4.85 -16.64
CA SER A 17 -14.90 -4.06 -15.47
C SER A 17 -14.04 -4.86 -14.47
N PHE A 18 -14.39 -6.12 -14.21
CA PHE A 18 -13.60 -6.99 -13.34
C PHE A 18 -12.23 -7.33 -13.93
N LEU A 19 -12.17 -7.63 -15.22
CA LEU A 19 -10.92 -7.92 -15.94
C LEU A 19 -9.97 -6.72 -15.87
N LEU A 20 -10.50 -5.53 -16.00
CA LEU A 20 -9.77 -4.28 -15.89
C LEU A 20 -9.19 -4.07 -14.49
N MET A 21 -10.01 -4.24 -13.45
CA MET A 21 -9.53 -4.16 -12.08
C MET A 21 -8.46 -5.23 -11.82
N PHE A 22 -8.68 -6.46 -12.29
CA PHE A 22 -7.73 -7.57 -12.12
C PHE A 22 -6.37 -7.26 -12.76
N THR A 23 -6.34 -6.78 -14.01
CA THR A 23 -5.09 -6.43 -14.70
C THR A 23 -4.35 -5.29 -14.03
N ALA A 24 -5.07 -4.30 -13.50
CA ALA A 24 -4.48 -3.21 -12.74
C ALA A 24 -3.80 -3.70 -11.45
N PHE A 25 -4.46 -4.61 -10.71
CA PHE A 25 -3.87 -5.18 -9.49
C PHE A 25 -2.79 -6.24 -9.77
N ALA A 26 -2.81 -6.88 -10.95
CA ALA A 26 -1.75 -7.79 -11.36
C ALA A 26 -0.37 -7.11 -11.45
N ALA A 27 -0.35 -5.82 -11.78
CA ALA A 27 0.87 -5.01 -11.85
C ALA A 27 1.29 -4.39 -10.49
N SER A 28 0.46 -4.49 -9.44
CA SER A 28 0.75 -3.90 -8.12
C SER A 28 1.60 -4.80 -7.23
N LYS A 29 2.19 -4.22 -6.16
CA LYS A 29 2.92 -4.97 -5.12
C LYS A 29 1.98 -5.98 -4.44
N LYS A 30 2.34 -7.26 -4.43
CA LYS A 30 1.46 -8.35 -4.00
C LYS A 30 1.49 -8.56 -2.48
N THR A 31 0.76 -7.73 -1.75
CA THR A 31 0.47 -7.99 -0.33
C THR A 31 -0.52 -9.15 -0.17
N PRO A 32 -0.60 -9.81 1.01
CA PRO A 32 -1.59 -10.86 1.26
C PRO A 32 -3.03 -10.44 0.94
N VAL A 33 -3.40 -9.21 1.28
CA VAL A 33 -4.74 -8.66 1.04
C VAL A 33 -5.01 -8.47 -0.45
N ILE A 34 -4.04 -7.92 -1.20
CA ILE A 34 -4.16 -7.77 -2.65
C ILE A 34 -4.29 -9.13 -3.34
N ARG A 35 -3.56 -10.16 -2.87
CA ARG A 35 -3.70 -11.52 -3.41
C ARG A 35 -5.12 -12.06 -3.23
N VAL A 36 -5.70 -11.90 -2.04
CA VAL A 36 -7.09 -12.31 -1.79
C VAL A 36 -8.07 -11.51 -2.65
N PHE A 37 -7.87 -10.18 -2.78
CA PHE A 37 -8.71 -9.35 -3.64
C PHE A 37 -8.64 -9.76 -5.12
N MET A 38 -7.46 -10.14 -5.61
CA MET A 38 -7.31 -10.69 -6.97
C MET A 38 -8.07 -12.01 -7.13
N VAL A 39 -8.12 -12.87 -6.12
CA VAL A 39 -8.94 -14.10 -6.14
C VAL A 39 -10.42 -13.75 -6.21
N VAL A 40 -10.91 -12.76 -5.44
CA VAL A 40 -12.28 -12.25 -5.53
C VAL A 40 -12.59 -11.75 -6.95
N LEU A 41 -11.70 -10.95 -7.54
CA LEU A 41 -11.89 -10.45 -8.92
C LEU A 41 -11.86 -11.59 -9.96
N GLY A 42 -10.99 -12.59 -9.77
CA GLY A 42 -10.94 -13.80 -10.62
C GLY A 42 -12.25 -14.58 -10.59
N ASP A 43 -12.84 -14.74 -9.43
CA ASP A 43 -14.16 -15.37 -9.24
C ASP A 43 -15.26 -14.55 -9.92
N CYS A 44 -15.29 -13.22 -9.75
CA CYS A 44 -16.22 -12.31 -10.45
C CYS A 44 -16.10 -12.41 -11.98
N ILE A 45 -14.86 -12.53 -12.50
CA ILE A 45 -14.60 -12.71 -13.96
C ILE A 45 -15.20 -14.04 -14.44
N LEU A 46 -14.92 -15.13 -13.71
CA LEU A 46 -15.45 -16.44 -14.04
C LEU A 46 -16.98 -16.46 -13.98
N TRP A 47 -17.56 -15.87 -12.95
CA TRP A 47 -19.00 -15.77 -12.79
C TRP A 47 -19.67 -14.99 -13.92
N SER A 48 -19.25 -13.76 -14.16
CA SER A 48 -19.85 -12.92 -15.22
C SER A 48 -19.60 -13.47 -16.62
N GLY A 49 -18.41 -14.03 -16.86
CA GLY A 49 -18.04 -14.69 -18.11
C GLY A 49 -18.87 -15.95 -18.36
N SER A 50 -19.05 -16.81 -17.37
CA SER A 50 -19.86 -18.02 -17.49
C SER A 50 -21.33 -17.70 -17.76
N CYS A 51 -21.88 -16.63 -17.16
CA CYS A 51 -23.24 -16.16 -17.46
C CYS A 51 -23.41 -15.73 -18.94
N VAL A 52 -22.40 -15.07 -19.51
CA VAL A 52 -22.39 -14.70 -20.95
C VAL A 52 -22.29 -15.95 -21.83
N LEU A 53 -21.34 -16.83 -21.54
CA LEU A 53 -21.08 -18.06 -22.34
C LEU A 53 -22.24 -19.04 -22.28
N MET A 54 -22.93 -19.15 -21.13
CA MET A 54 -24.14 -19.93 -20.96
C MET A 54 -25.26 -19.45 -21.92
N ARG A 55 -25.46 -18.13 -21.98
CA ARG A 55 -26.52 -17.54 -22.84
C ARG A 55 -26.19 -17.62 -24.32
N LEU A 56 -24.91 -17.53 -24.68
CA LEU A 56 -24.44 -17.72 -26.05
C LEU A 56 -24.38 -19.20 -26.45
N GLN A 57 -24.71 -20.14 -25.54
CA GLN A 57 -24.65 -21.58 -25.76
C GLN A 57 -23.30 -22.06 -26.32
N MET A 58 -22.20 -21.46 -25.83
CA MET A 58 -20.84 -21.74 -26.31
C MET A 58 -20.35 -23.11 -25.84
N TRP A 59 -19.40 -23.68 -26.61
CA TRP A 59 -18.70 -24.91 -26.25
C TRP A 59 -18.08 -24.81 -24.85
N PRO A 60 -18.08 -25.85 -23.99
CA PRO A 60 -18.46 -27.25 -24.25
C PRO A 60 -19.99 -27.48 -24.17
N SER A 61 -20.76 -26.79 -23.31
CA SER A 61 -22.22 -26.87 -23.26
C SER A 61 -22.79 -25.76 -22.38
N MET A 62 -24.07 -25.46 -22.58
CA MET A 62 -24.81 -24.53 -21.72
C MET A 62 -24.81 -24.99 -20.25
N HIS A 63 -24.98 -26.29 -20.00
CA HIS A 63 -24.99 -26.89 -18.68
C HIS A 63 -23.65 -26.71 -17.96
N PHE A 64 -22.53 -26.87 -18.67
CA PHE A 64 -21.20 -26.63 -18.11
C PHE A 64 -21.07 -25.20 -17.57
N TRP A 65 -21.42 -24.19 -18.38
CA TRP A 65 -21.31 -22.79 -17.98
C TRP A 65 -22.29 -22.43 -16.87
N TYR A 66 -23.48 -23.04 -16.85
CA TYR A 66 -24.42 -22.91 -15.74
C TYR A 66 -23.81 -23.39 -14.43
N TYR A 67 -23.23 -24.57 -14.39
CA TYR A 67 -22.59 -25.08 -13.17
C TYR A 67 -21.39 -24.25 -12.76
N VAL A 68 -20.58 -23.74 -13.68
CA VAL A 68 -19.49 -22.81 -13.37
C VAL A 68 -20.04 -21.55 -12.73
N SER A 69 -21.10 -20.96 -13.26
CA SER A 69 -21.70 -19.75 -12.68
C SER A 69 -22.28 -19.98 -11.28
N LEU A 70 -22.85 -21.15 -11.03
CA LEU A 70 -23.42 -21.51 -9.73
C LEU A 70 -22.34 -21.78 -8.68
N VAL A 71 -21.25 -22.44 -9.07
CA VAL A 71 -20.09 -22.70 -8.21
C VAL A 71 -19.43 -21.39 -7.77
N THR A 72 -19.21 -20.47 -8.71
CA THR A 72 -18.62 -19.16 -8.40
C THR A 72 -19.53 -18.33 -7.50
N LEU A 73 -20.84 -18.39 -7.70
CA LEU A 73 -21.81 -17.70 -6.81
C LEU A 73 -21.69 -18.20 -5.34
N PHE A 74 -21.55 -19.50 -5.11
CA PHE A 74 -21.39 -20.05 -3.76
C PHE A 74 -20.01 -19.75 -3.15
N ILE A 75 -18.98 -19.60 -3.97
CA ILE A 75 -17.62 -19.28 -3.51
C ILE A 75 -17.51 -17.79 -3.15
N MET A 76 -18.27 -16.88 -3.77
CA MET A 76 -18.17 -15.44 -3.61
C MET A 76 -18.29 -14.98 -2.15
N GLU A 77 -19.26 -15.51 -1.39
CA GLU A 77 -19.45 -15.13 0.02
C GLU A 77 -18.31 -15.61 0.91
N LEU A 78 -17.76 -16.80 0.64
CA LEU A 78 -16.56 -17.29 1.30
C LEU A 78 -15.36 -16.39 1.03
N LEU A 79 -15.19 -15.96 -0.22
CA LEU A 79 -14.09 -15.07 -0.61
C LEU A 79 -14.23 -13.69 0.02
N PHE A 80 -15.46 -13.19 0.16
CA PHE A 80 -15.71 -11.93 0.87
C PHE A 80 -15.36 -12.05 2.36
N TYR A 81 -15.78 -13.14 3.03
CA TYR A 81 -15.39 -13.42 4.40
C TYR A 81 -13.86 -13.50 4.55
N TRP A 82 -13.18 -14.22 3.64
CA TRP A 82 -11.72 -14.31 3.63
C TRP A 82 -11.04 -12.97 3.40
N PHE A 83 -11.59 -12.14 2.52
CA PHE A 83 -11.10 -10.79 2.29
C PHE A 83 -11.18 -9.94 3.57
N VAL A 84 -12.34 -9.90 4.24
CA VAL A 84 -12.52 -9.15 5.49
C VAL A 84 -11.56 -9.64 6.58
N HIS A 85 -11.43 -10.97 6.72
CA HIS A 85 -10.54 -11.59 7.70
C HIS A 85 -9.06 -11.20 7.46
N THR A 86 -8.63 -11.21 6.21
CA THR A 86 -7.25 -10.88 5.83
C THR A 86 -6.99 -9.37 5.91
N PHE A 87 -7.96 -8.55 5.49
CA PHE A 87 -7.86 -7.10 5.49
C PHE A 87 -7.66 -6.54 6.90
N TYR A 88 -8.29 -7.13 7.93
CA TYR A 88 -8.16 -6.73 9.32
C TYR A 88 -7.20 -7.61 10.14
N ARG A 89 -6.38 -8.44 9.48
CA ARG A 89 -5.34 -9.30 10.11
C ARG A 89 -5.87 -10.07 11.33
N GLN A 90 -7.08 -10.63 11.24
CA GLN A 90 -7.70 -11.33 12.37
C GLN A 90 -6.93 -12.61 12.75
N LYS A 91 -6.74 -12.82 14.07
CA LYS A 91 -6.18 -14.05 14.63
C LYS A 91 -7.30 -15.08 14.72
N GLY A 92 -7.15 -16.27 14.17
CA GLY A 92 -8.13 -17.34 14.25
C GLY A 92 -8.51 -17.91 12.88
N LYS A 93 -7.74 -18.91 12.45
CA LYS A 93 -7.92 -19.55 11.14
C LYS A 93 -9.02 -20.62 11.16
N LEU A 94 -9.52 -21.03 12.34
CA LEU A 94 -10.47 -22.15 12.46
C LEU A 94 -11.81 -21.84 11.78
N SER A 95 -12.37 -20.65 12.00
CA SER A 95 -13.63 -20.24 11.37
C SER A 95 -13.51 -20.18 9.85
N LEU A 96 -12.39 -19.65 9.35
CA LEU A 96 -12.10 -19.61 7.94
C LEU A 96 -11.96 -21.03 7.36
N LEU A 97 -11.25 -21.93 8.04
CA LEU A 97 -11.10 -23.33 7.62
C LEU A 97 -12.46 -24.05 7.57
N LEU A 98 -13.32 -23.85 8.56
CA LEU A 98 -14.67 -24.44 8.59
C LEU A 98 -15.54 -23.95 7.41
N CYS A 99 -15.46 -22.64 7.09
CA CYS A 99 -16.15 -22.10 5.92
C CYS A 99 -15.63 -22.71 4.61
N PHE A 100 -14.31 -22.88 4.46
CA PHE A 100 -13.71 -23.54 3.28
C PHE A 100 -14.15 -24.98 3.16
N LEU A 101 -14.12 -25.75 4.25
CA LEU A 101 -14.55 -27.15 4.26
C LEU A 101 -16.05 -27.29 3.96
N GLY A 102 -16.88 -26.42 4.53
CA GLY A 102 -18.32 -26.39 4.26
C GLY A 102 -18.63 -26.08 2.79
N THR A 103 -17.97 -25.09 2.21
CA THR A 103 -18.13 -24.75 0.78
C THR A 103 -17.64 -25.91 -0.09
N ALA A 104 -16.48 -26.50 0.20
CA ALA A 104 -15.96 -27.63 -0.55
C ALA A 104 -16.90 -28.86 -0.50
N ALA A 105 -17.58 -29.09 0.61
CA ALA A 105 -18.54 -30.21 0.75
C ALA A 105 -19.79 -30.05 -0.13
N ILE A 106 -20.15 -28.80 -0.48
CA ILE A 106 -21.34 -28.52 -1.33
C ILE A 106 -21.00 -28.60 -2.82
N LEU A 107 -19.75 -28.36 -3.23
CA LEU A 107 -19.36 -28.32 -4.63
C LEU A 107 -19.75 -29.58 -5.45
N PRO A 108 -19.58 -30.83 -4.96
CA PRO A 108 -19.97 -32.01 -5.73
C PRO A 108 -21.48 -32.06 -6.02
N GLY A 109 -22.31 -31.72 -5.04
CA GLY A 109 -23.77 -31.65 -5.21
C GLY A 109 -24.21 -30.55 -6.16
N THR A 110 -23.45 -29.44 -6.22
CA THR A 110 -23.71 -28.35 -7.17
C THR A 110 -23.41 -28.80 -8.61
N VAL A 111 -22.27 -29.43 -8.86
CA VAL A 111 -21.84 -29.87 -10.19
C VAL A 111 -22.67 -31.05 -10.71
N THR A 112 -23.21 -31.88 -9.84
CA THR A 112 -24.08 -33.00 -10.23
C THR A 112 -25.54 -32.63 -10.48
N GLY A 113 -25.91 -31.35 -10.24
CA GLY A 113 -27.30 -30.89 -10.35
C GLY A 113 -28.21 -31.35 -9.21
N PHE A 114 -27.64 -31.88 -8.11
CA PHE A 114 -28.39 -32.38 -6.96
C PHE A 114 -29.21 -31.27 -6.27
N TYR A 115 -28.67 -30.07 -6.18
CA TYR A 115 -29.33 -28.92 -5.54
C TYR A 115 -30.20 -28.13 -6.50
N LEU A 116 -29.75 -27.91 -7.73
CA LEU A 116 -30.45 -27.13 -8.73
C LEU A 116 -30.21 -27.73 -10.11
N ALA A 117 -31.31 -28.08 -10.81
CA ALA A 117 -31.25 -28.56 -12.16
C ALA A 117 -30.90 -27.43 -13.14
N PRO A 118 -30.21 -27.70 -14.25
CA PRO A 118 -29.92 -26.69 -15.25
C PRO A 118 -31.21 -26.21 -15.92
N PRO A 119 -31.29 -24.90 -16.28
CA PRO A 119 -32.47 -24.35 -16.92
C PRO A 119 -32.69 -24.93 -18.32
N THR A 120 -33.95 -25.10 -18.70
CA THR A 120 -34.31 -25.52 -20.05
C THR A 120 -34.47 -24.31 -20.97
N PRO A 121 -33.78 -24.26 -22.14
CA PRO A 121 -33.92 -23.17 -23.10
C PRO A 121 -35.21 -23.34 -23.88
N VAL A 122 -36.15 -22.40 -23.76
CA VAL A 122 -37.39 -22.36 -24.54
C VAL A 122 -37.30 -21.21 -25.55
N ARG A 123 -37.49 -21.54 -26.84
CA ARG A 123 -37.53 -20.52 -27.91
C ARG A 123 -38.91 -19.86 -27.93
N GLN A 124 -38.94 -18.54 -27.81
CA GLN A 124 -40.15 -17.75 -28.02
C GLN A 124 -40.43 -17.53 -29.51
N ALA A 125 -41.67 -17.16 -29.83
CA ALA A 125 -42.11 -16.93 -31.20
C ALA A 125 -41.36 -15.78 -31.93
N ASP A 126 -40.74 -14.87 -31.16
CA ASP A 126 -39.90 -13.77 -31.65
C ASP A 126 -38.43 -14.20 -31.90
N GLY A 127 -38.12 -15.51 -31.81
CA GLY A 127 -36.77 -16.05 -31.96
C GLY A 127 -35.87 -15.90 -30.72
N GLY A 128 -36.36 -15.30 -29.63
CA GLY A 128 -35.65 -15.19 -28.34
C GLY A 128 -35.60 -16.54 -27.61
N VAL A 129 -34.53 -16.79 -26.86
CA VAL A 129 -34.42 -17.97 -25.98
C VAL A 129 -34.61 -17.50 -24.55
N VAL A 130 -35.65 -17.99 -23.88
CA VAL A 130 -35.89 -17.78 -22.44
C VAL A 130 -35.48 -19.03 -21.70
N PHE A 131 -34.76 -18.85 -20.60
CA PHE A 131 -34.34 -19.94 -19.74
C PHE A 131 -35.39 -20.14 -18.64
N LEU A 132 -36.08 -21.29 -18.70
CA LEU A 132 -37.00 -21.67 -17.63
C LEU A 132 -36.26 -22.52 -16.61
N TYR A 133 -36.31 -22.11 -15.36
CA TYR A 133 -35.79 -22.83 -14.22
C TYR A 133 -36.93 -23.73 -13.70
N ASP A 134 -36.83 -25.02 -14.03
CA ASP A 134 -37.78 -26.02 -13.53
C ASP A 134 -37.49 -26.36 -12.07
N GLN A 135 -38.56 -26.40 -11.30
CA GLN A 135 -38.71 -26.87 -9.91
C GLN A 135 -37.50 -26.78 -8.96
N MET A 136 -37.62 -25.88 -7.99
CA MET A 136 -36.73 -25.82 -6.84
C MET A 136 -36.83 -27.12 -6.03
N ASN A 137 -35.80 -27.95 -6.10
CA ASN A 137 -35.66 -29.10 -5.22
C ASN A 137 -35.44 -28.63 -3.77
N TRP A 138 -36.10 -29.24 -2.80
CA TRP A 138 -35.94 -28.88 -1.38
C TRP A 138 -34.48 -28.99 -0.90
N HIS A 139 -33.65 -29.81 -1.58
CA HIS A 139 -32.22 -29.96 -1.32
C HIS A 139 -31.43 -28.65 -1.42
N ILE A 140 -31.95 -27.63 -2.10
CA ILE A 140 -31.33 -26.29 -2.19
C ILE A 140 -31.21 -25.61 -0.81
N LEU A 141 -32.00 -26.05 0.19
CA LEU A 141 -31.89 -25.54 1.55
C LEU A 141 -30.51 -25.78 2.15
N ILE A 142 -29.80 -26.85 1.75
CA ILE A 142 -28.47 -27.18 2.28
C ILE A 142 -27.44 -26.08 1.95
N PRO A 143 -27.19 -25.75 0.67
CA PRO A 143 -26.30 -24.63 0.34
C PRO A 143 -26.83 -23.28 0.85
N CYS A 144 -28.15 -23.05 0.91
CA CYS A 144 -28.71 -21.82 1.45
C CYS A 144 -28.40 -21.65 2.95
N VAL A 145 -28.50 -22.70 3.76
CA VAL A 145 -28.13 -22.64 5.18
C VAL A 145 -26.66 -22.29 5.37
N LEU A 146 -25.76 -22.90 4.59
CA LEU A 146 -24.34 -22.55 4.65
C LEU A 146 -24.09 -21.10 4.20
N PHE A 147 -24.73 -20.66 3.13
CA PHE A 147 -24.63 -19.30 2.63
C PHE A 147 -25.05 -18.27 3.69
N VAL A 148 -26.22 -18.50 4.32
CA VAL A 148 -26.70 -17.67 5.44
C VAL A 148 -25.73 -17.71 6.62
N ALA A 149 -25.17 -18.87 6.95
CA ALA A 149 -24.20 -19.00 8.04
C ALA A 149 -22.94 -18.16 7.76
N ILE A 150 -22.40 -18.17 6.53
CA ILE A 150 -21.23 -17.37 6.15
C ILE A 150 -21.57 -15.87 6.21
N ILE A 151 -22.75 -15.45 5.74
CA ILE A 151 -23.21 -14.06 5.84
C ILE A 151 -23.29 -13.61 7.30
N VAL A 152 -23.89 -14.43 8.17
CA VAL A 152 -23.99 -14.12 9.59
C VAL A 152 -22.61 -14.03 10.24
N MET A 153 -21.70 -14.95 9.91
CA MET A 153 -20.31 -14.90 10.40
C MET A 153 -19.58 -13.62 9.92
N THR A 154 -19.77 -13.23 8.68
CA THR A 154 -19.22 -11.99 8.12
C THR A 154 -19.79 -10.77 8.86
N ALA A 155 -21.10 -10.73 9.05
CA ALA A 155 -21.76 -9.65 9.80
C ALA A 155 -21.28 -9.57 11.25
N CYS A 156 -21.16 -10.70 11.95
CA CYS A 156 -20.62 -10.77 13.30
C CYS A 156 -19.18 -10.26 13.38
N LEU A 157 -18.34 -10.64 12.39
CA LEU A 157 -16.97 -10.15 12.29
C LEU A 157 -16.95 -8.63 12.08
N LEU A 158 -17.74 -8.10 11.16
CA LEU A 158 -17.83 -6.67 10.89
C LEU A 158 -18.36 -5.89 12.12
N LEU A 159 -19.37 -6.39 12.80
CA LEU A 159 -19.89 -5.78 14.04
C LEU A 159 -18.84 -5.78 15.16
N LYS A 160 -18.09 -6.88 15.32
CA LYS A 160 -16.96 -6.94 16.25
C LYS A 160 -15.91 -5.88 15.93
N LEU A 161 -15.58 -5.71 14.65
CA LEU A 161 -14.61 -4.71 14.18
C LEU A 161 -15.10 -3.28 14.42
N VAL A 162 -16.39 -3.00 14.20
CA VAL A 162 -16.99 -1.70 14.52
C VAL A 162 -16.87 -1.38 16.02
N ARG A 163 -17.11 -2.39 16.88
CA ARG A 163 -16.98 -2.22 18.35
C ARG A 163 -15.54 -2.01 18.79
N GLN A 164 -14.57 -2.67 18.14
CA GLN A 164 -13.15 -2.61 18.52
C GLN A 164 -12.42 -1.39 17.97
N GLN A 165 -12.69 -0.99 16.73
CA GLN A 165 -11.95 0.06 16.02
C GLN A 165 -12.75 1.36 15.82
N GLY A 166 -14.03 1.36 16.21
CA GLY A 166 -14.92 2.49 15.98
C GLY A 166 -15.38 2.63 14.52
N VAL A 167 -16.40 3.45 14.33
CA VAL A 167 -17.02 3.72 13.01
C VAL A 167 -16.07 4.45 12.06
N HIS A 168 -15.06 5.15 12.58
CA HIS A 168 -14.12 5.97 11.82
C HIS A 168 -12.91 5.20 11.27
N SER A 169 -12.86 3.87 11.46
CA SER A 169 -11.77 3.04 10.91
C SER A 169 -11.71 3.16 9.38
N PRO A 170 -10.52 3.45 8.80
CA PRO A 170 -10.37 3.61 7.36
C PRO A 170 -10.85 2.37 6.59
N GLY A 171 -11.79 2.56 5.69
CA GLY A 171 -12.31 1.50 4.82
C GLY A 171 -13.40 0.60 5.42
N LEU A 172 -13.63 0.57 6.76
CA LEU A 172 -14.60 -0.35 7.38
C LEU A 172 -16.03 -0.10 6.89
N MET A 173 -16.47 1.15 6.89
CA MET A 173 -17.80 1.51 6.39
C MET A 173 -17.96 1.19 4.91
N VAL A 174 -16.91 1.37 4.12
CA VAL A 174 -16.96 1.07 2.68
C VAL A 174 -17.12 -0.43 2.43
N ILE A 175 -16.46 -1.28 3.22
CA ILE A 175 -16.61 -2.75 3.14
C ILE A 175 -18.02 -3.17 3.55
N ILE A 176 -18.58 -2.58 4.62
CA ILE A 176 -19.96 -2.84 5.05
C ILE A 176 -20.94 -2.48 3.93
N TRP A 177 -20.83 -1.29 3.33
CA TRP A 177 -21.66 -0.88 2.20
C TRP A 177 -21.48 -1.82 1.00
N GLY A 178 -20.26 -2.27 0.73
CA GLY A 178 -19.99 -3.27 -0.32
C GLY A 178 -20.78 -4.55 -0.12
N GLY A 179 -20.70 -5.14 1.08
CA GLY A 179 -21.46 -6.34 1.43
C GLY A 179 -22.98 -6.14 1.34
N LEU A 180 -23.49 -4.98 1.78
CA LEU A 180 -24.92 -4.66 1.69
C LEU A 180 -25.37 -4.52 0.22
N VAL A 181 -24.60 -3.86 -0.63
CA VAL A 181 -24.91 -3.72 -2.06
C VAL A 181 -24.96 -5.10 -2.73
N MET A 182 -23.99 -5.96 -2.46
CA MET A 182 -23.97 -7.31 -3.02
C MET A 182 -25.19 -8.13 -2.56
N LEU A 183 -25.52 -8.08 -1.27
CA LEU A 183 -26.70 -8.77 -0.72
C LEU A 183 -28.00 -8.24 -1.32
N THR A 184 -28.16 -6.92 -1.45
CA THR A 184 -29.39 -6.33 -2.04
C THR A 184 -29.53 -6.66 -3.52
N GLY A 185 -28.43 -6.67 -4.30
CA GLY A 185 -28.44 -7.06 -5.71
C GLY A 185 -28.89 -8.51 -5.90
N ASN A 186 -28.36 -9.43 -5.09
CA ASN A 186 -28.75 -10.84 -5.11
C ASN A 186 -30.22 -11.03 -4.70
N LEU A 187 -30.68 -10.34 -3.66
CA LEU A 187 -32.08 -10.39 -3.22
C LEU A 187 -33.05 -9.83 -4.29
N MET A 188 -32.69 -8.73 -4.94
CA MET A 188 -33.50 -8.17 -6.04
C MET A 188 -33.57 -9.14 -7.23
N GLN A 189 -32.49 -9.85 -7.54
CA GLN A 189 -32.50 -10.85 -8.61
C GLN A 189 -33.46 -12.00 -8.33
N ILE A 190 -33.60 -12.42 -7.06
CA ILE A 190 -34.52 -13.51 -6.64
C ILE A 190 -35.97 -13.00 -6.50
N ALA A 191 -36.16 -11.77 -5.98
CA ALA A 191 -37.48 -11.27 -5.61
C ALA A 191 -38.34 -10.82 -6.78
N ILE A 192 -37.76 -10.54 -7.96
CA ILE A 192 -38.49 -10.05 -9.15
C ILE A 192 -38.57 -11.18 -10.19
N PRO A 193 -39.63 -11.99 -10.20
CA PRO A 193 -39.79 -13.07 -11.17
C PRO A 193 -39.93 -12.51 -12.61
N GLY A 194 -39.27 -13.16 -13.57
CA GLY A 194 -39.30 -12.73 -14.97
C GLY A 194 -38.43 -11.51 -15.31
N ASN A 195 -37.58 -11.10 -14.37
CA ASN A 195 -36.69 -9.97 -14.53
C ASN A 195 -35.69 -10.20 -15.68
N THR A 196 -35.63 -9.23 -16.59
CA THR A 196 -34.69 -9.24 -17.72
C THR A 196 -33.38 -8.55 -17.45
N PHE A 197 -33.22 -7.91 -16.29
CA PHE A 197 -32.02 -7.17 -15.90
C PHE A 197 -31.22 -7.89 -14.82
N HIS A 198 -29.89 -7.98 -14.95
CA HIS A 198 -28.99 -8.58 -13.99
C HIS A 198 -28.57 -7.59 -12.90
N TYR A 199 -29.38 -7.44 -11.85
CA TYR A 199 -29.09 -6.58 -10.69
C TYR A 199 -27.88 -7.09 -9.90
N ASP A 200 -27.71 -8.40 -9.82
CA ASP A 200 -26.59 -9.09 -9.19
C ASP A 200 -25.25 -8.72 -9.86
N ALA A 201 -25.18 -8.71 -11.19
CA ALA A 201 -23.98 -8.34 -11.93
C ALA A 201 -23.59 -6.86 -11.71
N LEU A 202 -24.57 -5.95 -11.73
CA LEU A 202 -24.35 -4.54 -11.45
C LEU A 202 -23.87 -4.33 -10.00
N ALA A 203 -24.54 -5.00 -9.04
CA ALA A 203 -24.15 -4.97 -7.63
C ALA A 203 -22.73 -5.50 -7.42
N GLY A 204 -22.34 -6.56 -8.16
CA GLY A 204 -20.98 -7.11 -8.13
C GLY A 204 -19.91 -6.09 -8.57
N VAL A 205 -20.17 -5.30 -9.62
CA VAL A 205 -19.27 -4.23 -10.06
C VAL A 205 -19.12 -3.15 -8.98
N ILE A 206 -20.24 -2.70 -8.40
CA ILE A 206 -20.23 -1.70 -7.33
C ILE A 206 -19.52 -2.26 -6.09
N PHE A 207 -19.76 -3.52 -5.74
CA PHE A 207 -19.08 -4.22 -4.66
C PHE A 207 -17.56 -4.23 -4.85
N ALA A 208 -17.07 -4.67 -6.02
CA ALA A 208 -15.65 -4.70 -6.33
C ALA A 208 -15.02 -3.29 -6.28
N ALA A 209 -15.73 -2.27 -6.80
CA ALA A 209 -15.28 -0.88 -6.73
C ALA A 209 -15.20 -0.34 -5.28
N LEU A 210 -16.15 -0.72 -4.42
CA LEU A 210 -16.13 -0.36 -3.01
C LEU A 210 -14.98 -1.06 -2.26
N LEU A 211 -14.72 -2.36 -2.51
CA LEU A 211 -13.55 -3.05 -1.94
C LEU A 211 -12.24 -2.42 -2.39
N MET A 212 -12.14 -2.04 -3.67
CA MET A 212 -11.00 -1.31 -4.20
C MET A 212 -10.82 0.05 -3.49
N SER A 213 -11.92 0.79 -3.26
CA SER A 213 -11.89 2.04 -2.50
C SER A 213 -11.42 1.84 -1.05
N ALA A 214 -11.80 0.72 -0.41
CA ALA A 214 -11.32 0.38 0.93
C ALA A 214 -9.81 0.10 0.94
N LEU A 215 -9.29 -0.62 -0.07
CA LEU A 215 -7.85 -0.83 -0.25
C LEU A 215 -7.09 0.49 -0.48
N TYR A 216 -7.66 1.39 -1.27
CA TYR A 216 -7.10 2.72 -1.50
C TYR A 216 -7.05 3.56 -0.22
N LYS A 217 -8.13 3.59 0.56
CA LYS A 217 -8.17 4.29 1.85
C LYS A 217 -7.12 3.79 2.84
N ARG A 218 -6.73 2.51 2.76
CA ARG A 218 -5.63 1.92 3.54
C ARG A 218 -4.27 2.01 2.86
N ARG A 219 -4.14 2.78 1.77
CA ARG A 219 -2.87 3.02 1.06
C ARG A 219 -2.18 1.75 0.58
N MET A 220 -2.96 0.71 0.24
CA MET A 220 -2.41 -0.58 -0.17
C MET A 220 -2.03 -0.66 -1.64
N PHE A 221 -2.41 0.33 -2.48
CA PHE A 221 -2.03 0.40 -3.89
C PHE A 221 -2.04 1.82 -4.43
N ARG A 222 -1.37 2.03 -5.58
CA ARG A 222 -1.33 3.30 -6.31
C ARG A 222 -2.46 3.36 -7.34
N MET A 223 -3.25 4.42 -7.32
CA MET A 223 -4.41 4.58 -8.22
C MET A 223 -4.03 4.98 -9.65
N THR A 224 -2.82 5.46 -9.86
CA THR A 224 -2.30 5.97 -11.15
C THR A 224 -2.32 4.95 -12.28
N LEU A 225 -2.08 3.67 -11.97
CA LEU A 225 -2.12 2.57 -12.97
C LEU A 225 -3.53 2.24 -13.45
N LEU A 226 -4.54 2.49 -12.63
CA LEU A 226 -5.94 2.17 -12.94
C LEU A 226 -6.57 3.20 -13.87
N VAL A 227 -6.20 4.49 -13.70
CA VAL A 227 -6.81 5.60 -14.42
C VAL A 227 -6.34 5.68 -15.87
N SER A 228 -5.07 5.37 -16.16
CA SER A 228 -4.51 5.63 -17.49
C SER A 228 -4.84 4.59 -18.57
N ARG A 229 -4.85 3.31 -18.22
CA ARG A 229 -5.11 2.24 -19.20
C ARG A 229 -6.54 1.71 -19.14
N GLY A 230 -7.14 1.82 -17.98
CA GLY A 230 -8.39 1.19 -17.66
C GLY A 230 -9.60 1.92 -18.16
N ILE A 231 -9.70 3.21 -17.98
CA ILE A 231 -10.83 4.02 -18.45
C ILE A 231 -10.97 3.93 -19.97
N LEU A 232 -9.84 3.93 -20.68
CA LEU A 232 -9.85 3.80 -22.14
C LEU A 232 -10.41 2.45 -22.58
N ALA A 233 -10.02 1.36 -21.94
CA ALA A 233 -10.48 0.02 -22.30
C ALA A 233 -11.97 -0.19 -21.99
N VAL A 234 -12.48 0.31 -20.84
CA VAL A 234 -13.91 0.24 -20.51
C VAL A 234 -14.74 1.13 -21.41
N ALA A 235 -14.30 2.36 -21.67
CA ALA A 235 -14.98 3.26 -22.57
C ALA A 235 -15.05 2.68 -24.00
N LEU A 236 -13.96 2.08 -24.47
CA LEU A 236 -13.92 1.40 -25.77
C LEU A 236 -14.85 0.18 -25.81
N ALA A 237 -14.84 -0.66 -24.77
CA ALA A 237 -15.74 -1.81 -24.68
C ALA A 237 -17.22 -1.39 -24.66
N LEU A 238 -17.57 -0.34 -23.92
CA LEU A 238 -18.92 0.24 -23.93
C LEU A 238 -19.33 0.74 -25.32
N VAL A 239 -18.45 1.47 -25.99
CA VAL A 239 -18.70 1.97 -27.36
C VAL A 239 -18.86 0.79 -28.32
N CYS A 240 -18.01 -0.24 -28.24
CA CYS A 240 -18.13 -1.45 -29.06
C CYS A 240 -19.48 -2.13 -28.87
N ILE A 241 -19.95 -2.26 -27.63
CA ILE A 241 -21.21 -2.89 -27.29
C ILE A 241 -22.39 -2.08 -27.86
N VAL A 242 -22.44 -0.78 -27.59
CA VAL A 242 -23.52 0.11 -28.06
C VAL A 242 -23.55 0.15 -29.58
N MET A 243 -22.39 0.19 -30.24
CA MET A 243 -22.31 0.21 -31.69
C MET A 243 -22.69 -1.12 -32.34
N ALA A 244 -22.24 -2.25 -31.78
CA ALA A 244 -22.60 -3.57 -32.29
C ALA A 244 -24.11 -3.78 -32.32
N THR A 245 -24.84 -3.25 -31.34
CA THR A 245 -26.28 -3.42 -31.23
C THR A 245 -27.10 -2.48 -32.06
N ASN A 246 -26.68 -1.22 -32.15
CA ASN A 246 -27.50 -0.18 -32.78
C ASN A 246 -27.08 0.11 -34.21
N LEU A 247 -25.91 -0.34 -34.66
CA LEU A 247 -25.41 -0.04 -36.00
C LEU A 247 -25.43 -1.24 -36.96
N ILE A 248 -25.05 -2.43 -36.51
CA ILE A 248 -24.86 -3.60 -37.40
C ILE A 248 -26.21 -4.04 -38.00
N THR A 249 -27.22 -4.20 -37.15
CA THR A 249 -28.51 -4.73 -37.59
C THR A 249 -29.28 -3.75 -38.50
N PRO A 250 -29.43 -2.46 -38.18
CA PRO A 250 -30.05 -1.48 -39.07
C PRO A 250 -29.29 -1.33 -40.38
N LEU A 251 -27.96 -1.31 -40.36
CA LEU A 251 -27.14 -1.13 -41.55
C LEU A 251 -27.23 -2.35 -42.48
N ARG A 252 -27.27 -3.56 -41.91
CA ARG A 252 -27.49 -4.79 -42.67
C ARG A 252 -28.89 -4.79 -43.31
N ASN A 253 -29.92 -4.43 -42.55
CA ASN A 253 -31.30 -4.36 -43.09
C ASN A 253 -31.41 -3.30 -44.19
N PHE A 254 -30.83 -2.12 -44.01
CA PHE A 254 -30.77 -1.08 -45.05
C PHE A 254 -30.06 -1.58 -46.31
N ALA A 255 -28.95 -2.31 -46.16
CA ALA A 255 -28.21 -2.87 -47.29
C ALA A 255 -29.02 -3.97 -48.05
N LEU A 256 -29.85 -4.73 -47.33
CA LEU A 256 -30.73 -5.73 -47.93
C LEU A 256 -31.96 -5.10 -48.62
N GLU A 257 -32.60 -4.15 -47.97
CA GLU A 257 -33.89 -3.58 -48.43
C GLU A 257 -33.72 -2.49 -49.48
N GLU A 258 -32.75 -1.56 -49.29
CA GLU A 258 -32.57 -0.39 -50.16
C GLU A 258 -31.53 -0.59 -51.26
N LEU A 259 -30.42 -1.32 -50.92
CA LEU A 259 -29.31 -1.55 -51.85
C LEU A 259 -29.45 -2.87 -52.62
N HIS A 260 -30.46 -3.68 -52.29
CA HIS A 260 -30.73 -5.00 -52.90
C HIS A 260 -29.49 -5.94 -52.93
N LEU A 261 -28.61 -5.84 -51.92
CA LEU A 261 -27.41 -6.63 -51.84
C LEU A 261 -27.74 -8.06 -51.38
N SER A 262 -26.88 -9.01 -51.74
CA SER A 262 -26.98 -10.37 -51.18
C SER A 262 -26.69 -10.36 -49.66
N ASP A 263 -27.22 -11.34 -48.93
CA ASP A 263 -27.06 -11.42 -47.46
C ASP A 263 -25.60 -11.43 -47.04
N ALA A 264 -24.74 -12.09 -47.80
CA ALA A 264 -23.27 -12.12 -47.56
C ALA A 264 -22.65 -10.73 -47.75
N SER A 265 -22.99 -10.00 -48.84
CA SER A 265 -22.40 -8.68 -49.10
C SER A 265 -22.92 -7.61 -48.14
N ALA A 266 -24.20 -7.68 -47.73
CA ALA A 266 -24.80 -6.80 -46.73
C ALA A 266 -24.12 -7.00 -45.34
N THR A 267 -23.80 -8.24 -44.97
CA THR A 267 -23.11 -8.55 -43.74
C THR A 267 -21.66 -8.05 -43.74
N VAL A 268 -20.94 -8.20 -44.86
CA VAL A 268 -19.57 -7.67 -45.04
C VAL A 268 -19.56 -6.15 -44.97
N LEU A 269 -20.51 -5.47 -45.62
CA LEU A 269 -20.64 -4.02 -45.56
C LEU A 269 -20.88 -3.50 -44.14
N ALA A 270 -21.78 -4.15 -43.41
CA ALA A 270 -22.08 -3.82 -42.02
C ALA A 270 -20.86 -4.04 -41.10
N ALA A 271 -20.08 -5.12 -41.33
CA ALA A 271 -18.87 -5.40 -40.59
C ALA A 271 -17.75 -4.37 -40.88
N LEU A 272 -17.57 -3.96 -42.13
CA LEU A 272 -16.61 -2.92 -42.52
C LEU A 272 -16.95 -1.56 -41.92
N ALA A 273 -18.22 -1.17 -41.97
CA ALA A 273 -18.70 0.07 -41.34
C ALA A 273 -18.49 0.05 -39.82
N PHE A 274 -18.80 -1.07 -39.19
CA PHE A 274 -18.54 -1.27 -37.75
C PHE A 274 -17.05 -1.13 -37.41
N ALA A 275 -16.15 -1.77 -38.17
CA ALA A 275 -14.72 -1.66 -38.00
C ALA A 275 -14.24 -0.20 -38.16
N GLY A 276 -14.76 0.53 -39.16
CA GLY A 276 -14.43 1.95 -39.35
C GLY A 276 -14.85 2.83 -38.18
N VAL A 277 -16.06 2.65 -37.68
CA VAL A 277 -16.58 3.40 -36.52
C VAL A 277 -15.78 3.02 -35.24
N LEU A 278 -15.35 1.77 -35.11
CA LEU A 278 -14.55 1.29 -34.00
C LEU A 278 -13.15 1.96 -33.96
N VAL A 279 -12.48 2.04 -35.11
CA VAL A 279 -11.21 2.74 -35.27
C VAL A 279 -11.37 4.24 -35.00
N LEU A 280 -12.43 4.87 -35.50
CA LEU A 280 -12.73 6.28 -35.26
C LEU A 280 -13.01 6.55 -33.76
N SER A 281 -13.82 5.71 -33.13
CA SER A 281 -14.12 5.80 -31.70
C SER A 281 -12.86 5.62 -30.83
N TYR A 282 -12.01 4.66 -31.19
CA TYR A 282 -10.73 4.44 -30.53
C TYR A 282 -9.82 5.67 -30.63
N THR A 283 -9.69 6.24 -31.84
CA THR A 283 -8.82 7.41 -32.05
C THR A 283 -9.35 8.66 -31.36
N LEU A 284 -10.69 8.87 -31.33
CA LEU A 284 -11.34 9.97 -30.63
C LEU A 284 -11.21 9.81 -29.09
N LEU A 285 -11.51 8.64 -28.56
CA LEU A 285 -11.37 8.33 -27.14
C LEU A 285 -9.92 8.44 -26.68
N ARG A 286 -8.99 7.94 -27.49
CA ARG A 286 -7.57 8.07 -27.21
C ARG A 286 -7.15 9.54 -27.15
N LYS A 287 -7.54 10.38 -28.10
CA LYS A 287 -7.28 11.83 -28.08
C LYS A 287 -7.92 12.54 -26.89
N LEU A 288 -9.17 12.19 -26.54
CA LEU A 288 -9.88 12.74 -25.37
C LEU A 288 -9.23 12.37 -24.05
N VAL A 289 -8.80 11.12 -23.92
CA VAL A 289 -8.13 10.61 -22.73
C VAL A 289 -6.69 11.13 -22.65
N GLU A 290 -5.94 11.13 -23.74
CA GLU A 290 -4.60 11.71 -23.80
C GLU A 290 -4.61 13.22 -23.58
N GLY A 291 -5.59 13.96 -24.12
CA GLY A 291 -5.73 15.41 -23.93
C GLY A 291 -6.06 15.82 -22.48
N ARG A 292 -6.85 15.04 -21.74
CA ARG A 292 -7.12 15.25 -20.31
C ARG A 292 -6.04 14.65 -19.40
N GLN A 293 -5.47 13.51 -19.78
CA GLN A 293 -4.40 12.86 -19.02
C GLN A 293 -3.06 13.56 -19.17
N VAL A 294 -2.78 14.21 -20.31
CA VAL A 294 -1.56 15.03 -20.45
C VAL A 294 -1.56 16.15 -19.41
N PHE A 295 -2.73 16.70 -19.03
CA PHE A 295 -2.75 17.74 -18.00
C PHE A 295 -2.73 17.20 -16.55
N GLN A 296 -3.34 16.05 -16.28
CA GLN A 296 -3.30 15.42 -14.94
C GLN A 296 -2.13 14.43 -14.79
N ALA A 297 -1.80 13.68 -15.83
CA ALA A 297 -0.68 12.76 -15.81
C ALA A 297 0.68 13.47 -15.94
N THR A 298 0.79 14.61 -16.62
CA THR A 298 2.00 15.44 -16.57
C THR A 298 2.22 16.03 -15.18
N ALA A 299 1.17 16.45 -14.48
CA ALA A 299 1.30 16.89 -13.09
C ALA A 299 1.66 15.72 -12.13
N PHE A 300 1.13 14.52 -12.39
CA PHE A 300 1.44 13.32 -11.59
C PHE A 300 2.79 12.69 -11.97
N LEU A 301 3.10 12.54 -13.25
CA LEU A 301 4.38 12.03 -13.74
C LEU A 301 5.54 12.99 -13.40
N THR A 302 5.31 14.31 -13.49
CA THR A 302 6.29 15.32 -13.03
C THR A 302 6.55 15.20 -11.54
N ARG A 303 5.54 14.93 -10.73
CA ARG A 303 5.71 14.76 -9.27
C ARG A 303 6.44 13.45 -8.94
N GLU A 304 6.08 12.34 -9.57
CA GLU A 304 6.74 11.04 -9.37
C GLU A 304 8.20 11.08 -9.90
N GLU A 305 8.43 11.64 -11.09
CA GLU A 305 9.78 11.87 -11.59
C GLU A 305 10.59 12.84 -10.74
N GLN A 306 9.95 13.85 -10.17
CA GLN A 306 10.58 14.80 -9.27
C GLN A 306 10.96 14.12 -7.95
N GLN A 307 10.11 13.29 -7.38
CA GLN A 307 10.40 12.49 -6.18
C GLN A 307 11.55 11.51 -6.44
N ASP A 308 11.54 10.80 -7.58
CA ASP A 308 12.62 9.89 -7.95
C ASP A 308 13.96 10.64 -8.15
N ARG A 309 13.94 11.83 -8.76
CA ARG A 309 15.14 12.66 -8.92
C ARG A 309 15.65 13.16 -7.56
N GLN A 310 14.77 13.61 -6.69
CA GLN A 310 15.14 14.05 -5.33
C GLN A 310 15.69 12.89 -4.51
N LEU A 311 15.08 11.70 -4.58
CA LEU A 311 15.56 10.51 -3.90
C LEU A 311 16.96 10.09 -4.39
N LYS A 312 17.19 10.10 -5.71
CA LYS A 312 18.51 9.81 -6.30
C LYS A 312 19.55 10.84 -5.86
N ARG A 313 19.19 12.13 -5.87
CA ARG A 313 20.07 13.20 -5.41
C ARG A 313 20.41 13.02 -3.93
N PHE A 314 19.41 12.83 -3.09
CA PHE A 314 19.60 12.56 -1.65
C PHE A 314 20.50 11.35 -1.43
N THR A 315 20.25 10.23 -2.13
CA THR A 315 21.06 9.01 -2.02
C THR A 315 22.53 9.28 -2.36
N THR A 316 22.79 10.05 -3.43
CA THR A 316 24.16 10.39 -3.85
C THR A 316 24.84 11.30 -2.82
N GLU A 317 24.15 12.35 -2.37
CA GLU A 317 24.68 13.31 -1.39
C GLU A 317 24.97 12.67 -0.03
N VAL A 318 24.11 11.75 0.41
CA VAL A 318 24.24 11.10 1.73
C VAL A 318 25.26 9.97 1.71
N SER A 319 25.42 9.27 0.56
CA SER A 319 26.43 8.22 0.43
C SER A 319 27.89 8.73 0.54
N GLN A 320 28.10 10.02 0.30
CA GLN A 320 29.42 10.68 0.41
C GLN A 320 29.62 11.39 1.75
N THR A 321 28.60 11.41 2.61
CA THR A 321 28.62 12.13 3.88
C THR A 321 29.03 11.18 5.01
N LEU A 322 30.06 11.57 5.76
CA LEU A 322 30.62 10.81 6.87
C LEU A 322 30.19 11.33 8.25
N SER A 323 29.40 12.37 8.29
CA SER A 323 28.87 12.96 9.54
C SER A 323 27.39 12.66 9.73
N THR A 324 27.05 12.04 10.85
CA THR A 324 25.67 11.71 11.23
C THR A 324 24.79 12.96 11.29
N MET A 325 25.31 14.08 11.80
CA MET A 325 24.56 15.35 11.89
C MET A 325 24.26 15.95 10.52
N GLU A 326 25.20 15.88 9.59
CA GLU A 326 25.00 16.36 8.23
C GLU A 326 23.96 15.52 7.46
N ILE A 327 23.96 14.19 7.67
CA ILE A 327 22.93 13.29 7.13
C ILE A 327 21.54 13.66 7.64
N MET A 328 21.40 13.91 8.96
CA MET A 328 20.14 14.36 9.56
C MET A 328 19.66 15.69 8.96
N ALA A 329 20.57 16.66 8.78
CA ALA A 329 20.25 17.95 8.15
C ALA A 329 19.75 17.79 6.71
N LYS A 330 20.43 16.98 5.89
CA LYS A 330 20.02 16.67 4.52
C LYS A 330 18.68 15.94 4.47
N LEU A 331 18.45 14.96 5.36
CA LEU A 331 17.18 14.25 5.49
C LEU A 331 16.04 15.22 5.82
N SER A 332 16.23 16.06 6.83
CA SER A 332 15.24 17.05 7.23
C SER A 332 14.91 18.02 6.10
N SER A 333 15.91 18.50 5.39
CA SER A 333 15.76 19.42 4.25
C SER A 333 14.96 18.78 3.10
N ALA A 334 15.30 17.55 2.72
CA ALA A 334 14.62 16.80 1.67
C ALA A 334 13.16 16.52 2.01
N VAL A 335 12.88 16.13 3.27
CA VAL A 335 11.53 15.87 3.76
C VAL A 335 10.69 17.15 3.80
N THR A 336 11.24 18.25 4.31
CA THR A 336 10.54 19.53 4.38
C THR A 336 10.19 20.06 2.99
N ALA A 337 11.12 19.95 2.04
CA ALA A 337 10.91 20.42 0.67
C ALA A 337 9.82 19.64 -0.07
N GLU A 338 9.75 18.32 0.10
CA GLU A 338 8.81 17.46 -0.64
C GLU A 338 7.45 17.34 0.04
N ILE A 339 7.44 17.17 1.36
CA ILE A 339 6.21 16.88 2.11
C ILE A 339 5.50 18.17 2.55
N GLY A 340 6.25 19.27 2.73
CA GLY A 340 5.68 20.56 3.16
C GLY A 340 5.16 20.50 4.59
N VAL A 341 5.94 19.92 5.50
CA VAL A 341 5.65 19.88 6.95
C VAL A 341 6.26 21.09 7.65
N GLU A 342 5.62 21.54 8.74
CA GLU A 342 6.12 22.69 9.49
C GLU A 342 7.42 22.41 10.22
N ARG A 343 7.53 21.23 10.82
CA ARG A 343 8.68 20.82 11.64
C ARG A 343 9.00 19.35 11.46
N VAL A 344 10.30 19.05 11.51
CA VAL A 344 10.85 17.70 11.44
C VAL A 344 11.76 17.51 12.64
N TYR A 345 11.54 16.45 13.41
CA TYR A 345 12.46 16.00 14.45
C TYR A 345 13.06 14.67 14.06
N ILE A 346 14.35 14.47 14.34
CA ILE A 346 15.04 13.21 14.13
C ILE A 346 15.59 12.75 15.49
N CYS A 347 15.11 11.58 15.92
CA CYS A 347 15.55 10.95 17.15
C CYS A 347 16.44 9.77 16.83
N GLN A 348 17.49 9.58 17.64
CA GLN A 348 18.41 8.46 17.55
C GLN A 348 18.33 7.62 18.83
N LYS A 349 18.48 6.31 18.70
CA LYS A 349 18.44 5.38 19.82
C LYS A 349 19.71 5.51 20.67
N GLU A 350 19.54 5.78 21.95
CA GLU A 350 20.61 5.84 22.96
C GLU A 350 20.11 5.22 24.28
N GLY A 351 20.80 4.24 24.82
CA GLY A 351 20.54 3.69 26.16
C GLY A 351 19.11 3.18 26.41
N GLY A 352 18.37 2.73 25.37
CA GLY A 352 16.99 2.25 25.50
C GLY A 352 15.93 3.35 25.30
N GLU A 353 16.33 4.56 24.92
CA GLU A 353 15.46 5.67 24.59
C GLU A 353 15.79 6.24 23.21
N TYR A 354 14.81 6.88 22.58
CA TYR A 354 14.99 7.63 21.34
C TYR A 354 15.09 9.12 21.67
N VAL A 355 16.33 9.63 21.67
CA VAL A 355 16.65 11.01 22.04
C VAL A 355 16.60 11.90 20.81
N ALA A 356 15.97 13.08 20.92
CA ALA A 356 15.94 14.06 19.84
C ALA A 356 17.35 14.64 19.61
N LYS A 357 17.92 14.38 18.42
CA LYS A 357 19.27 14.86 18.02
C LYS A 357 19.21 16.01 17.02
N TYR A 358 18.14 16.10 16.23
CA TYR A 358 18.00 17.12 15.22
C TYR A 358 16.57 17.67 15.14
N CYS A 359 16.44 18.96 14.89
CA CYS A 359 15.18 19.64 14.60
C CYS A 359 15.37 20.60 13.43
N SER A 360 14.41 20.68 12.51
CA SER A 360 14.43 21.63 11.39
C SER A 360 14.38 23.11 11.83
N ARG A 361 13.90 23.37 13.05
CA ARG A 361 13.92 24.68 13.71
C ARG A 361 14.72 24.60 15.01
N PRO A 362 16.04 24.86 14.98
CA PRO A 362 16.93 24.63 16.13
C PRO A 362 16.52 25.35 17.42
N LEU A 363 15.89 26.53 17.31
CA LEU A 363 15.41 27.30 18.46
C LEU A 363 14.24 26.62 19.21
N GLU A 364 13.58 25.65 18.55
CA GLU A 364 12.45 24.90 19.10
C GLU A 364 12.85 23.47 19.51
N LEU A 365 14.15 23.14 19.46
CA LEU A 365 14.63 21.84 19.92
C LEU A 365 14.40 21.75 21.44
N THR A 366 13.37 20.98 21.80
CA THR A 366 13.11 20.65 23.19
C THR A 366 13.81 19.31 23.48
N ASN A 367 14.57 19.24 24.58
CA ASN A 367 15.15 17.98 25.06
C ASN A 367 14.01 17.04 25.45
N PHE A 368 13.71 16.09 24.59
CA PHE A 368 12.75 15.03 24.85
C PHE A 368 13.30 13.69 24.39
N SER A 369 12.83 12.66 25.02
CA SER A 369 13.10 11.27 24.65
C SER A 369 11.80 10.48 24.58
N ILE A 370 11.81 9.40 23.82
CA ILE A 370 10.72 8.43 23.71
C ILE A 370 11.26 7.08 24.14
N SER A 371 10.63 6.47 25.13
CA SER A 371 11.05 5.16 25.63
C SER A 371 10.92 4.07 24.56
N GLU A 372 11.88 3.14 24.50
CA GLU A 372 11.83 1.97 23.63
C GLU A 372 10.62 1.07 23.92
N THR A 373 10.10 1.11 25.14
CA THR A 373 8.92 0.32 25.57
C THR A 373 7.59 1.00 25.26
N SER A 374 7.62 2.23 24.73
CA SER A 374 6.39 2.97 24.43
C SER A 374 5.50 2.24 23.41
N PRO A 375 4.18 2.34 23.51
CA PRO A 375 3.24 1.72 22.58
C PRO A 375 3.45 2.13 21.11
N GLN A 376 3.92 3.35 20.87
CA GLN A 376 4.25 3.86 19.55
C GLN A 376 5.41 3.07 18.93
N ILE A 377 6.46 2.80 19.70
CA ILE A 377 7.62 2.03 19.23
C ILE A 377 7.25 0.57 19.02
N THR A 378 6.44 0.01 19.92
CA THR A 378 5.91 -1.35 19.76
C THR A 378 5.10 -1.48 18.46
N TYR A 379 4.26 -0.48 18.14
CA TYR A 379 3.52 -0.43 16.89
C TYR A 379 4.45 -0.41 15.67
N LEU A 380 5.46 0.47 15.66
CA LEU A 380 6.44 0.61 14.59
C LEU A 380 7.32 -0.64 14.40
N ARG A 381 7.58 -1.37 15.48
CA ARG A 381 8.38 -2.60 15.43
C ARG A 381 7.60 -3.80 14.89
N GLU A 382 6.33 -3.93 15.28
CA GLU A 382 5.54 -5.16 15.05
C GLU A 382 4.56 -5.07 13.90
N GLN A 383 4.05 -3.87 13.58
CA GLN A 383 2.92 -3.74 12.67
C GLN A 383 3.26 -3.03 11.37
N GLU A 384 3.81 -1.82 11.42
CA GLU A 384 4.04 -0.96 10.25
C GLU A 384 5.37 -0.20 10.43
N ASP A 385 5.98 0.25 9.32
CA ASP A 385 7.21 1.05 9.36
C ASP A 385 6.93 2.55 9.62
N TYR A 386 5.66 2.93 9.64
CA TYR A 386 5.20 4.29 9.93
C TYR A 386 3.98 4.29 10.84
N LEU A 387 3.73 5.42 11.49
CA LEU A 387 2.57 5.65 12.35
C LEU A 387 1.97 7.01 12.02
N ILE A 388 0.68 7.06 11.74
CA ILE A 388 -0.08 8.30 11.60
C ILE A 388 -0.87 8.50 12.87
N SER A 389 -0.69 9.64 13.53
CA SER A 389 -1.26 9.91 14.86
C SER A 389 -2.78 9.74 14.90
N SER A 390 -3.51 10.23 13.89
CA SER A 390 -4.97 10.10 13.81
C SER A 390 -5.45 8.65 13.65
N GLU A 391 -4.66 7.79 13.00
CA GLU A 391 -4.98 6.38 12.82
C GLU A 391 -4.59 5.57 14.07
N PHE A 392 -3.46 5.90 14.67
CA PHE A 392 -2.97 5.25 15.89
C PHE A 392 -3.87 5.50 17.10
N GLN A 393 -4.49 6.70 17.21
CA GLN A 393 -5.46 7.02 18.27
C GLN A 393 -6.66 6.05 18.30
N SER A 394 -6.97 5.41 17.19
CA SER A 394 -8.03 4.39 17.10
C SER A 394 -7.54 2.97 17.40
N SER A 395 -6.27 2.78 17.71
CA SER A 395 -5.69 1.46 17.97
C SER A 395 -5.80 1.06 19.46
N PRO A 396 -5.90 -0.24 19.78
CA PRO A 396 -5.88 -0.71 21.17
C PRO A 396 -4.59 -0.34 21.91
N LEU A 397 -3.47 -0.23 21.19
CA LEU A 397 -2.17 0.17 21.76
C LEU A 397 -2.17 1.61 22.25
N TYR A 398 -2.89 2.52 21.58
CA TYR A 398 -3.02 3.90 22.05
C TYR A 398 -3.76 3.99 23.39
N LEU A 399 -4.75 3.15 23.61
CA LEU A 399 -5.50 3.12 24.87
C LEU A 399 -4.61 2.69 26.05
N SER A 400 -3.58 1.87 25.80
CA SER A 400 -2.61 1.43 26.81
C SER A 400 -1.44 2.41 27.01
N ALA A 401 -1.31 3.45 26.19
CA ALA A 401 -0.25 4.45 26.33
C ALA A 401 -0.46 5.34 27.56
N TRP A 402 0.64 5.69 28.26
CA TRP A 402 0.61 6.61 29.38
C TRP A 402 0.19 8.02 28.93
N GLU A 403 -0.47 8.75 29.80
CA GLU A 403 -0.97 10.10 29.44
C GLU A 403 0.20 11.07 29.14
N SER A 404 1.35 10.92 29.82
CA SER A 404 2.57 11.67 29.54
C SER A 404 3.10 11.47 28.11
N GLU A 405 3.03 10.25 27.57
CA GLU A 405 3.44 9.95 26.20
C GLU A 405 2.47 10.55 25.17
N LYS A 406 1.16 10.48 25.45
CA LYS A 406 0.13 11.13 24.63
C LYS A 406 0.30 12.65 24.61
N GLU A 407 0.62 13.24 25.77
CA GLU A 407 0.84 14.68 25.92
C GLU A 407 2.05 15.15 25.14
N LEU A 408 3.15 14.37 25.12
CA LEU A 408 4.33 14.68 24.31
C LEU A 408 3.98 14.83 22.83
N PHE A 409 3.23 13.86 22.28
CA PHE A 409 2.82 13.88 20.87
C PHE A 409 1.87 15.04 20.57
N ARG A 410 0.95 15.36 21.48
CA ARG A 410 0.04 16.52 21.34
C ARG A 410 0.82 17.84 21.39
N ARG A 411 1.74 18.01 22.36
CA ARG A 411 2.55 19.23 22.54
C ARG A 411 3.43 19.49 21.32
N LEU A 412 4.05 18.46 20.77
CA LEU A 412 4.90 18.57 19.58
C LEU A 412 4.07 18.60 18.28
N ALA A 413 2.74 18.41 18.35
CA ALA A 413 1.83 18.32 17.21
C ALA A 413 2.28 17.31 16.17
N ILE A 414 2.74 16.12 16.61
CA ILE A 414 3.24 15.08 15.72
C ILE A 414 2.06 14.42 14.99
N ASP A 415 2.07 14.48 13.67
CA ASP A 415 1.06 13.89 12.80
C ASP A 415 1.51 12.55 12.19
N CYS A 416 2.81 12.41 11.92
CA CYS A 416 3.38 11.16 11.39
C CYS A 416 4.72 10.85 12.04
N VAL A 417 4.97 9.57 12.29
CA VAL A 417 6.26 9.02 12.71
C VAL A 417 6.69 7.95 11.72
N VAL A 418 7.93 7.99 11.27
CA VAL A 418 8.51 6.96 10.39
C VAL A 418 9.72 6.34 11.08
N ALA A 419 9.76 5.03 11.13
CA ALA A 419 10.85 4.29 11.74
C ALA A 419 12.06 4.24 10.81
N MET A 420 13.23 4.55 11.36
CA MET A 420 14.53 4.34 10.74
C MET A 420 15.05 2.99 11.22
N LYS A 421 15.08 1.98 10.34
CA LYS A 421 15.36 0.59 10.70
C LYS A 421 16.68 0.08 10.14
N ASP A 422 17.34 -0.78 10.91
CA ASP A 422 18.41 -1.67 10.48
C ASP A 422 17.92 -3.13 10.63
N GLY A 423 17.51 -3.74 9.53
CA GLY A 423 16.83 -5.03 9.57
C GLY A 423 15.49 -4.97 10.32
N LYS A 424 15.43 -5.57 11.51
CA LYS A 424 14.23 -5.54 12.38
C LYS A 424 14.32 -4.52 13.51
N GLU A 425 15.50 -3.98 13.76
CA GLU A 425 15.74 -3.04 14.85
C GLU A 425 15.43 -1.61 14.40
N VAL A 426 14.71 -0.85 15.24
CA VAL A 426 14.49 0.58 15.04
C VAL A 426 15.70 1.31 15.65
N ILE A 427 16.50 1.96 14.79
CA ILE A 427 17.72 2.69 15.20
C ILE A 427 17.46 4.18 15.39
N GLY A 428 16.36 4.69 14.86
CA GLY A 428 15.97 6.08 14.97
C GLY A 428 14.52 6.30 14.54
N LEU A 429 14.05 7.54 14.72
CA LEU A 429 12.70 7.96 14.40
C LEU A 429 12.74 9.29 13.66
N LEU A 430 11.97 9.40 12.59
CA LEU A 430 11.64 10.64 11.93
C LEU A 430 10.22 11.06 12.36
N LEU A 431 10.08 12.19 13.07
CA LEU A 431 8.80 12.71 13.53
C LEU A 431 8.45 13.96 12.70
N LEU A 432 7.24 13.97 12.17
CA LEU A 432 6.72 15.04 11.31
C LEU A 432 5.59 15.76 12.04
N ALA A 433 5.71 17.06 12.22
CA ALA A 433 4.66 17.88 12.78
C ALA A 433 3.51 18.08 11.79
N ALA A 434 2.33 18.45 12.32
CA ALA A 434 1.14 18.70 11.53
C ALA A 434 1.41 19.70 10.40
N ARG A 435 0.75 19.51 9.29
CA ARG A 435 0.82 20.40 8.13
C ARG A 435 -0.04 21.64 8.32
N GLU A 436 0.39 22.78 7.79
CA GLU A 436 -0.35 24.06 7.85
C GLU A 436 -1.81 23.95 7.39
N LYS A 437 -2.16 23.01 6.52
CA LYS A 437 -3.51 22.85 5.93
C LYS A 437 -4.28 21.62 6.39
N GLY A 438 -3.82 20.87 7.38
CA GLY A 438 -4.49 19.64 7.85
C GLY A 438 -4.64 18.55 6.77
N LYS A 439 -3.83 18.60 5.73
CA LYS A 439 -3.85 17.65 4.62
C LYS A 439 -3.30 16.30 5.08
N ARG A 440 -4.06 15.22 4.86
CA ARG A 440 -3.61 13.87 5.20
C ARG A 440 -2.45 13.42 4.30
N PHE A 441 -1.57 12.58 4.84
CA PHE A 441 -0.51 11.95 4.07
C PHE A 441 -1.11 10.99 3.04
N ASP A 442 -0.67 11.08 1.78
CA ASP A 442 -1.06 10.15 0.74
C ASP A 442 -0.10 8.93 0.66
N TYR A 443 -0.45 7.95 -0.15
CA TYR A 443 0.36 6.73 -0.32
C TYR A 443 1.77 7.05 -0.83
N ASN A 444 1.91 7.96 -1.81
CA ASN A 444 3.19 8.27 -2.42
C ASN A 444 4.10 8.99 -1.42
N GLU A 445 3.53 9.90 -0.63
CA GLU A 445 4.25 10.62 0.42
C GLU A 445 4.78 9.66 1.50
N ILE A 446 3.97 8.70 1.94
CA ILE A 446 4.42 7.69 2.91
C ILE A 446 5.49 6.78 2.30
N SER A 447 5.28 6.30 1.07
CA SER A 447 6.28 5.46 0.37
C SER A 447 7.61 6.19 0.15
N TYR A 448 7.57 7.50 -0.13
CA TYR A 448 8.76 8.34 -0.22
C TYR A 448 9.45 8.44 1.14
N LEU A 449 8.70 8.71 2.22
CA LEU A 449 9.23 8.80 3.57
C LEU A 449 9.87 7.49 4.03
N GLU A 450 9.24 6.34 3.79
CA GLU A 450 9.82 5.02 4.11
C GLU A 450 11.14 4.80 3.35
N THR A 451 11.16 5.15 2.07
CA THR A 451 12.35 4.95 1.22
C THR A 451 13.50 5.86 1.66
N ILE A 452 13.24 7.16 1.87
CA ILE A 452 14.28 8.11 2.27
C ILE A 452 14.80 7.81 3.68
N CYS A 453 13.94 7.37 4.61
CA CYS A 453 14.34 6.91 5.94
C CYS A 453 15.21 5.65 5.88
N SER A 454 14.89 4.71 5.00
CA SER A 454 15.71 3.50 4.81
C SER A 454 17.11 3.85 4.31
N VAL A 455 17.23 4.75 3.33
CA VAL A 455 18.52 5.23 2.81
C VAL A 455 19.30 5.97 3.91
N ALA A 456 18.63 6.88 4.64
CA ALA A 456 19.24 7.62 5.73
C ALA A 456 19.73 6.70 6.86
N SER A 457 18.96 5.65 7.19
CA SER A 457 19.34 4.66 8.21
C SER A 457 20.67 3.98 7.89
N ILE A 458 20.81 3.52 6.64
CA ILE A 458 22.05 2.87 6.17
C ILE A 458 23.22 3.86 6.23
N ALA A 459 23.02 5.09 5.76
CA ALA A 459 24.05 6.11 5.75
C ALA A 459 24.47 6.53 7.16
N MET A 460 23.51 6.74 8.07
CA MET A 460 23.81 7.06 9.48
C MET A 460 24.57 5.94 10.20
N LYS A 461 24.21 4.69 9.93
CA LYS A 461 24.94 3.54 10.45
C LYS A 461 26.39 3.54 9.96
N ASN A 462 26.61 3.75 8.65
CA ASN A 462 27.94 3.80 8.06
C ASN A 462 28.75 4.97 8.62
N ALA A 463 28.15 6.17 8.72
CA ALA A 463 28.80 7.34 9.30
C ALA A 463 29.18 7.10 10.78
N GLY A 464 28.27 6.53 11.57
CA GLY A 464 28.55 6.20 12.97
C GLY A 464 29.68 5.17 13.14
N LEU A 465 29.71 4.15 12.26
CA LEU A 465 30.84 3.20 12.24
C LEU A 465 32.15 3.90 11.84
N TYR A 466 32.12 4.79 10.86
CA TYR A 466 33.29 5.57 10.45
C TYR A 466 33.75 6.50 11.57
N GLU A 467 32.86 7.24 12.21
CA GLU A 467 33.18 8.11 13.36
C GLU A 467 33.80 7.32 14.51
N LYS A 468 33.27 6.11 14.77
CA LYS A 468 33.83 5.20 15.78
C LYS A 468 35.24 4.73 15.39
N MET A 469 35.39 4.23 14.16
CA MET A 469 36.72 3.78 13.68
C MET A 469 37.72 4.93 13.64
N PHE A 470 37.30 6.13 13.23
CA PHE A 470 38.12 7.33 13.22
C PHE A 470 38.60 7.67 14.62
N ARG A 471 37.72 7.60 15.62
CA ARG A 471 38.04 7.84 17.03
C ARG A 471 38.99 6.79 17.54
N GLU A 472 38.71 5.51 17.35
CA GLU A 472 39.54 4.41 17.80
C GLU A 472 40.94 4.43 17.16
N ALA A 473 41.07 4.88 15.93
CA ALA A 473 42.34 4.99 15.22
C ALA A 473 43.20 6.19 15.66
N ARG A 474 42.63 7.23 16.24
CA ARG A 474 43.27 8.53 16.47
C ARG A 474 43.31 9.01 17.91
N ILE A 475 42.47 8.43 18.77
CA ILE A 475 42.37 8.79 20.18
C ILE A 475 42.94 7.65 21.04
N ASP A 476 43.70 7.99 22.05
CA ASP A 476 44.12 7.05 23.06
C ASP A 476 42.93 6.65 23.95
N PRO A 477 42.61 5.35 24.08
CA PRO A 477 41.39 4.92 24.77
C PRO A 477 41.43 5.17 26.29
N LEU A 478 42.60 5.33 26.88
CA LEU A 478 42.76 5.58 28.31
C LEU A 478 42.62 7.07 28.63
N THR A 479 43.38 7.90 27.97
CA THR A 479 43.51 9.32 28.29
C THR A 479 42.53 10.24 27.55
N GLY A 480 41.99 9.77 26.42
CA GLY A 480 41.06 10.54 25.58
C GLY A 480 41.72 11.65 24.75
N VAL A 481 43.03 11.80 24.78
CA VAL A 481 43.80 12.69 23.88
C VAL A 481 44.15 11.98 22.58
N TYR A 482 44.66 12.73 21.59
CA TYR A 482 45.11 12.09 20.37
C TYR A 482 46.30 11.16 20.60
N ASN A 483 46.33 10.04 19.89
CA ASN A 483 47.43 9.06 20.04
C ASN A 483 48.62 9.43 19.14
N TYR A 484 49.77 8.78 19.39
CA TYR A 484 51.01 8.97 18.64
C TYR A 484 50.84 8.78 17.12
N ARG A 485 49.99 7.85 16.68
CA ARG A 485 49.76 7.60 15.27
C ARG A 485 49.16 8.82 14.59
N TYR A 486 48.21 9.49 15.23
CA TYR A 486 47.60 10.70 14.70
C TYR A 486 48.55 11.89 14.73
N PHE A 487 49.47 11.95 15.75
CA PHE A 487 50.53 12.94 15.74
C PHE A 487 51.40 12.84 14.49
N VAL A 488 51.91 11.63 14.16
CA VAL A 488 52.76 11.39 12.95
C VAL A 488 51.98 11.70 11.67
N GLU A 489 50.66 11.45 11.63
CA GLU A 489 49.83 11.79 10.47
C GLU A 489 49.69 13.31 10.29
N LYS A 490 49.67 14.09 11.38
CA LYS A 490 49.38 15.51 11.39
C LYS A 490 50.61 16.42 11.52
N GLU A 491 51.75 15.92 11.86
CA GLU A 491 52.98 16.74 12.11
C GLU A 491 53.34 17.65 10.97
N ALA A 492 53.33 17.14 9.72
CA ALA A 492 53.66 17.93 8.54
C ALA A 492 52.64 19.04 8.28
N GLU A 493 51.35 18.75 8.47
CA GLU A 493 50.23 19.71 8.28
C GLU A 493 50.29 20.82 9.33
N LEU A 494 50.58 20.46 10.60
CA LEU A 494 50.72 21.41 11.70
C LEU A 494 51.94 22.32 11.47
N PHE A 495 53.05 21.76 10.97
CA PHE A 495 54.24 22.51 10.66
C PHE A 495 54.00 23.49 9.49
N GLU A 496 53.34 23.06 8.42
CA GLU A 496 53.05 23.94 7.29
C GLU A 496 52.01 25.05 7.65
N ALA A 497 51.04 24.75 8.48
CA ALA A 497 50.03 25.73 8.91
C ALA A 497 50.63 26.87 9.75
N CYS A 498 51.76 26.61 10.44
CA CYS A 498 52.45 27.58 11.28
C CYS A 498 53.73 28.13 10.61
N ARG A 499 53.87 28.08 9.26
CA ARG A 499 55.09 28.41 8.55
C ARG A 499 55.58 29.84 8.74
N ASP A 500 54.67 30.78 8.98
CA ASP A 500 55.00 32.20 9.18
C ASP A 500 54.93 32.61 10.68
N ASP A 501 54.54 31.69 11.58
CA ASP A 501 54.41 31.88 13.03
C ASP A 501 55.33 30.93 13.81
N CYS A 502 55.47 31.17 15.14
CA CYS A 502 56.20 30.29 16.00
C CYS A 502 55.42 29.04 16.39
N LEU A 503 55.84 27.88 15.95
CA LEU A 503 55.35 26.58 16.45
C LEU A 503 56.23 26.13 17.60
N SER A 504 55.61 25.81 18.74
CA SER A 504 56.29 25.19 19.90
C SER A 504 55.80 23.76 20.08
N LEU A 505 56.72 22.80 20.16
CA LEU A 505 56.43 21.43 20.53
C LEU A 505 56.90 21.19 21.97
N ILE A 506 55.97 20.79 22.82
CA ILE A 506 56.27 20.42 24.22
C ILE A 506 56.12 18.92 24.33
N PHE A 507 57.22 18.28 24.79
CA PHE A 507 57.25 16.85 25.11
C PHE A 507 57.30 16.71 26.63
N ALA A 508 56.34 15.96 27.21
CA ALA A 508 56.21 15.74 28.63
C ALA A 508 56.27 14.26 28.95
N ASP A 509 57.00 13.88 29.98
CA ASP A 509 57.06 12.54 30.50
C ASP A 509 56.80 12.55 32.02
N VAL A 510 56.23 11.49 32.54
CA VAL A 510 55.93 11.35 33.97
C VAL A 510 57.06 10.62 34.65
N ASP A 511 57.83 11.33 35.50
CA ASP A 511 58.93 10.75 36.23
C ASP A 511 58.46 9.63 37.14
N ASP A 512 59.25 8.55 37.18
CA ASP A 512 59.06 7.36 38.06
C ASP A 512 57.65 6.72 37.95
N PHE A 513 56.91 6.87 36.82
CA PHE A 513 55.58 6.33 36.64
C PHE A 513 55.49 4.82 36.90
N LYS A 514 56.55 4.07 36.54
CA LYS A 514 56.66 2.63 36.86
C LYS A 514 56.66 2.35 38.36
N LEU A 515 57.38 3.16 39.15
CA LEU A 515 57.40 3.06 40.57
C LEU A 515 56.07 3.41 41.22
N TYR A 516 55.40 4.44 40.67
CA TYR A 516 54.05 4.82 41.07
C TYR A 516 53.04 3.66 40.88
N ASN A 517 53.10 2.96 39.77
CA ASN A 517 52.25 1.79 39.49
C ASN A 517 52.54 0.61 40.41
N GLN A 518 53.81 0.43 40.78
CA GLN A 518 54.24 -0.62 41.76
C GLN A 518 53.74 -0.36 43.18
N LEU A 519 53.68 0.90 43.58
CA LEU A 519 53.26 1.31 44.93
C LEU A 519 51.74 1.39 45.08
N TYR A 520 51.00 1.89 44.04
CA TYR A 520 49.59 2.24 44.14
C TYR A 520 48.70 1.39 43.25
N GLY A 521 49.26 0.55 42.39
CA GLY A 521 48.55 -0.27 41.45
C GLY A 521 48.31 0.39 40.10
N VAL A 522 48.07 -0.43 39.08
CA VAL A 522 47.87 0.02 37.69
C VAL A 522 46.64 0.92 37.56
N GLU A 523 45.54 0.62 38.25
CA GLU A 523 44.33 1.43 38.23
C GLU A 523 44.55 2.88 38.70
N ALA A 524 45.43 3.04 39.74
CA ALA A 524 45.79 4.37 40.23
C ALA A 524 46.68 5.12 39.22
N GLY A 525 47.56 4.40 38.52
CA GLY A 525 48.36 4.96 37.42
C GLY A 525 47.53 5.40 36.24
N ASP A 526 46.58 4.58 35.82
CA ASP A 526 45.62 4.92 34.75
C ASP A 526 44.83 6.17 35.12
N ALA A 527 44.32 6.26 36.34
CA ALA A 527 43.61 7.45 36.83
C ALA A 527 44.51 8.70 36.83
N ALA A 528 45.79 8.57 37.21
CA ALA A 528 46.76 9.66 37.19
C ALA A 528 47.00 10.15 35.74
N LEU A 529 47.22 9.24 34.78
CA LEU A 529 47.38 9.61 33.35
C LEU A 529 46.17 10.32 32.81
N CYS A 530 44.96 9.84 33.11
CA CYS A 530 43.70 10.48 32.73
C CYS A 530 43.60 11.92 33.29
N GLN A 531 43.98 12.10 34.57
CA GLN A 531 43.91 13.41 35.18
C GLN A 531 44.95 14.38 34.60
N ILE A 532 46.22 13.92 34.42
CA ILE A 532 47.29 14.72 33.81
C ILE A 532 46.87 15.16 32.38
N SER A 533 46.42 14.25 31.57
CA SER A 533 45.98 14.52 30.21
C SER A 533 44.83 15.54 30.17
N LYS A 534 43.88 15.44 31.10
CA LYS A 534 42.76 16.39 31.22
C LYS A 534 43.25 17.79 31.61
N GLU A 535 44.17 17.90 32.58
CA GLU A 535 44.74 19.16 33.01
C GLU A 535 45.56 19.83 31.88
N ILE A 536 46.39 19.05 31.17
CA ILE A 536 47.15 19.53 30.01
C ILE A 536 46.18 20.06 28.94
N THR A 537 45.13 19.31 28.61
CA THR A 537 44.14 19.72 27.63
C THR A 537 43.42 21.01 28.01
N LEU A 538 43.09 21.17 29.30
CA LEU A 538 42.50 22.42 29.82
C LEU A 538 43.46 23.61 29.73
N CYS A 539 44.75 23.40 30.03
CA CYS A 539 45.78 24.45 29.95
C CYS A 539 46.05 24.89 28.50
N VAL A 540 46.11 23.94 27.57
CA VAL A 540 46.37 24.19 26.15
C VAL A 540 45.18 24.88 25.49
N GLY A 541 43.97 24.52 25.87
CA GLY A 541 42.71 25.10 25.33
C GLY A 541 42.65 25.09 23.80
N GLU A 542 42.20 26.19 23.21
CA GLU A 542 42.10 26.35 21.75
C GLU A 542 43.45 26.71 21.09
N SER A 543 44.49 26.97 21.88
CA SER A 543 45.79 27.45 21.39
C SER A 543 46.69 26.33 20.85
N GLY A 544 46.33 25.06 21.06
CA GLY A 544 47.17 23.94 20.63
C GLY A 544 46.42 22.61 20.59
N THR A 545 47.14 21.55 20.26
CA THR A 545 46.65 20.18 20.17
C THR A 545 47.46 19.28 21.11
N VAL A 546 46.79 18.41 21.86
CA VAL A 546 47.39 17.45 22.77
C VAL A 546 47.34 16.05 22.17
N PHE A 547 48.48 15.40 22.11
CA PHE A 547 48.65 14.04 21.61
C PHE A 547 49.09 13.09 22.70
#